data_0e87267ea0554e6a5602f8ca23bb2efa
#
_entry.id   0e87267ea0554e6a5602f8ca23bb2efa
#
_cell.length_a   1.000
_cell.length_b   1.000
_cell.length_c   1.000
_cell.angle_alpha   90.00
_cell.angle_beta   90.00
_cell.angle_gamma   90.00
#
_symmetry.space_group_name_H-M   'P 1'
#
loop_
_entity.id
_entity.type
_entity.pdbx_description
1 polymer ?
#
loop_
_entity_poly.entity_id
_entity_poly.type
_entity_poly.pdbx_seq_one_letter_code
_entity_poly.pdbx_strand_id
1 'polypeptide(L)'
;MKRKIAMLCSVVMLTSCFAACENAKVQESPPTLEPIQEAPEKEVAIEHTETPPMLGYNLLWADEFDGPTLDESNWNVELRDPGWTNNELQAYVDTDENVFIKDGCLCLKAIETVDENGKKSYTSGKVNSQNKRDFLYGKVVVRAKVPEGQGLWPAAWMMPTDESKYGQWPKCGEIDIMEVLGNDTKTSYGTIHYGEPHGQEQGKKELTEGSFSDDFHEFSVEWEPGRIKFFVDYVQILETRDWFTAVEGEDEKPYPAPFDQTFFVQMNLAVGGDWPGNPDETTDFDNAEYLIDYVRVYQKDHYKTDVKKPVIPMRDPLEDGNYVRNGDFADESEALDDDQDWKFLLAQNGKGEAVIKDGMIEITSEAEGDVDYSVQLVSWNIPMKKDSKYRITFDAKASEPRNIVVCVSAPFVNWIRYFPDTELEISDKWETYTYEFDMTEKTDPRGRLEFNLGHRGSIATVDITNVRVEEIQ
;
A
#
# COMPACT_ATOMS: atom_id res chain seq x y z
N MET A 1 2.69 -48.89 -16.77
CA MET A 1 4.10 -49.24 -17.09
C MET A 1 4.99 -48.10 -16.66
N LYS A 2 5.75 -48.30 -15.60
CA LYS A 2 6.63 -47.27 -15.01
C LYS A 2 7.89 -47.10 -15.87
N ARG A 3 8.31 -45.92 -16.20
CA ARG A 3 9.68 -45.60 -16.65
C ARG A 3 10.27 -44.54 -15.75
N LYS A 4 11.20 -44.99 -14.89
CA LYS A 4 12.15 -44.14 -14.16
C LYS A 4 13.30 -43.81 -15.11
N ILE A 5 13.72 -42.54 -15.13
CA ILE A 5 14.98 -42.12 -15.73
C ILE A 5 15.94 -41.78 -14.59
N ALA A 6 17.06 -42.49 -14.56
CA ALA A 6 18.14 -42.31 -13.63
C ALA A 6 19.16 -41.30 -14.22
N MET A 7 19.62 -40.40 -13.37
CA MET A 7 20.67 -39.44 -13.68
C MET A 7 22.03 -40.02 -13.26
N LEU A 8 22.96 -40.08 -14.22
CA LEU A 8 24.28 -40.64 -14.10
C LEU A 8 25.27 -39.58 -13.64
N CYS A 9 25.89 -39.76 -12.47
CA CYS A 9 27.06 -38.97 -12.06
C CYS A 9 28.32 -39.65 -12.59
N SER A 10 29.13 -38.90 -13.33
CA SER A 10 30.46 -39.32 -13.79
C SER A 10 31.51 -38.88 -12.78
N VAL A 11 32.15 -39.90 -12.16
CA VAL A 11 33.36 -39.75 -11.34
C VAL A 11 34.56 -39.97 -12.25
N VAL A 12 35.49 -39.03 -12.29
CA VAL A 12 36.80 -39.24 -12.90
C VAL A 12 37.82 -39.52 -11.80
N MET A 13 38.31 -40.78 -11.78
CA MET A 13 39.49 -41.21 -11.04
C MET A 13 40.77 -40.92 -11.87
N LEU A 14 41.73 -40.32 -11.24
CA LEU A 14 43.11 -40.36 -11.72
C LEU A 14 44.01 -41.06 -10.66
N THR A 15 44.61 -42.12 -11.09
CA THR A 15 45.46 -43.02 -10.34
C THR A 15 46.91 -42.54 -10.26
N SER A 16 47.43 -42.58 -9.07
CA SER A 16 48.75 -43.01 -8.53
C SER A 16 50.03 -42.91 -9.35
N CYS A 17 51.06 -42.40 -8.69
CA CYS A 17 52.41 -43.08 -8.68
C CYS A 17 53.05 -42.96 -7.30
N PHE A 18 53.40 -44.10 -6.75
CA PHE A 18 54.23 -44.27 -5.53
C PHE A 18 55.68 -44.05 -5.83
N ALA A 19 56.37 -43.32 -4.93
CA ALA A 19 57.77 -43.53 -4.66
C ALA A 19 58.03 -43.30 -3.18
N ALA A 20 58.48 -44.32 -2.52
CA ALA A 20 58.88 -44.36 -1.14
C ALA A 20 60.29 -43.74 -0.93
N CYS A 21 60.50 -43.01 0.17
CA CYS A 21 61.76 -42.93 0.89
C CYS A 21 61.48 -42.69 2.38
N GLU A 22 62.20 -43.47 3.18
CA GLU A 22 62.10 -43.56 4.63
C GLU A 22 62.78 -42.40 5.39
N ASN A 23 62.24 -42.24 6.62
CA ASN A 23 62.96 -41.78 7.83
C ASN A 23 63.22 -40.29 8.02
N ALA A 24 62.47 -39.68 8.95
CA ALA A 24 63.02 -39.15 10.23
C ALA A 24 61.84 -38.56 11.07
N LYS A 25 61.67 -39.07 12.30
CA LYS A 25 60.79 -38.49 13.32
C LYS A 25 61.39 -37.20 13.83
N VAL A 26 60.67 -36.11 13.60
CA VAL A 26 60.81 -34.90 14.43
C VAL A 26 59.39 -34.55 14.91
N GLN A 27 59.22 -34.59 16.22
CA GLN A 27 57.98 -34.25 16.91
C GLN A 27 57.96 -32.71 17.09
N GLU A 28 57.31 -32.00 16.16
CA GLU A 28 57.02 -30.60 16.34
C GLU A 28 55.68 -30.39 17.02
N SER A 29 55.70 -29.62 18.09
CA SER A 29 54.49 -29.14 18.80
C SER A 29 53.65 -28.24 17.87
N PRO A 30 52.32 -28.27 17.97
CA PRO A 30 51.48 -27.40 17.15
C PRO A 30 51.77 -25.92 17.47
N PRO A 31 51.81 -25.03 16.46
CA PRO A 31 51.99 -23.62 16.69
C PRO A 31 50.84 -23.04 17.49
N THR A 32 51.14 -22.31 18.55
CA THR A 32 50.21 -21.49 19.30
C THR A 32 49.70 -20.39 18.38
N LEU A 33 48.44 -20.40 18.03
CA LEU A 33 47.80 -19.32 17.30
C LEU A 33 47.74 -18.10 18.24
N GLU A 34 48.45 -17.04 17.86
CA GLU A 34 48.25 -15.73 18.48
C GLU A 34 46.85 -15.21 18.20
N PRO A 35 46.18 -14.52 19.14
CA PRO A 35 44.89 -13.96 18.90
C PRO A 35 44.98 -12.96 17.74
N ILE A 36 44.08 -13.15 16.74
CA ILE A 36 43.88 -12.19 15.65
C ILE A 36 43.43 -10.87 16.31
N GLN A 37 44.30 -9.85 16.26
CA GLN A 37 43.89 -8.49 16.55
C GLN A 37 42.85 -8.10 15.48
N GLU A 38 41.62 -7.98 15.89
CA GLU A 38 40.59 -7.32 15.07
C GLU A 38 41.12 -5.93 14.69
N ALA A 39 41.28 -5.69 13.40
CA ALA A 39 41.55 -4.37 12.90
C ALA A 39 40.35 -3.48 13.31
N PRO A 40 40.62 -2.23 13.74
CA PRO A 40 39.49 -1.34 14.04
C PRO A 40 38.60 -1.23 12.80
N GLU A 41 37.29 -1.49 12.96
CA GLU A 41 36.31 -1.17 11.96
C GLU A 41 36.51 0.28 11.54
N LYS A 42 36.87 0.48 10.30
CA LYS A 42 36.86 1.82 9.72
C LYS A 42 35.38 2.19 9.64
N GLU A 43 34.97 3.12 10.49
CA GLU A 43 33.79 3.92 10.23
C GLU A 43 33.95 4.48 8.81
N VAL A 44 33.15 3.94 7.88
CA VAL A 44 33.01 4.52 6.56
C VAL A 44 32.04 5.68 6.77
N ALA A 45 32.57 6.88 6.98
CA ALA A 45 31.78 8.09 6.86
C ALA A 45 31.13 8.05 5.47
N ILE A 46 29.82 8.04 5.42
CA ILE A 46 29.06 8.19 4.18
C ILE A 46 29.39 9.61 3.71
N GLU A 47 30.25 9.76 2.71
CA GLU A 47 30.46 11.04 2.04
C GLU A 47 29.13 11.36 1.31
N HIS A 48 28.31 12.25 1.88
CA HIS A 48 27.17 12.83 1.19
C HIS A 48 27.72 13.61 -0.01
N THR A 49 27.53 13.05 -1.18
CA THR A 49 27.82 13.72 -2.45
C THR A 49 26.84 14.88 -2.63
N GLU A 50 27.27 15.95 -3.29
CA GLU A 50 26.38 17.07 -3.68
C GLU A 50 25.08 16.49 -4.28
N THR A 51 23.93 17.03 -3.86
CA THR A 51 22.60 16.60 -4.33
C THR A 51 22.59 16.46 -5.86
N PRO A 52 22.36 15.27 -6.42
CA PRO A 52 22.51 15.03 -7.84
C PRO A 52 21.53 15.85 -8.67
N PRO A 53 21.96 16.39 -9.82
CA PRO A 53 21.08 17.10 -10.72
C PRO A 53 20.05 16.13 -11.31
N MET A 54 18.78 16.53 -11.36
CA MET A 54 17.69 15.77 -11.94
C MET A 54 17.27 16.36 -13.29
N LEU A 55 17.27 15.56 -14.35
CA LEU A 55 16.95 16.01 -15.69
C LEU A 55 15.54 16.65 -15.77
N GLY A 56 15.47 17.91 -16.21
CA GLY A 56 14.22 18.66 -16.37
C GLY A 56 13.67 19.26 -15.08
N TYR A 57 14.43 19.18 -13.98
CA TYR A 57 14.10 19.75 -12.70
C TYR A 57 15.27 20.57 -12.13
N ASN A 58 14.94 21.58 -11.34
CA ASN A 58 15.87 22.32 -10.51
C ASN A 58 15.64 21.96 -9.06
N LEU A 59 16.70 21.82 -8.29
CA LEU A 59 16.59 21.63 -6.84
C LEU A 59 15.97 22.91 -6.23
N LEU A 60 14.84 22.75 -5.53
CA LEU A 60 14.22 23.82 -4.76
C LEU A 60 14.84 23.91 -3.37
N TRP A 61 14.88 22.80 -2.66
CA TRP A 61 15.57 22.63 -1.38
C TRP A 61 15.82 21.15 -1.10
N ALA A 62 16.78 20.90 -0.21
CA ALA A 62 17.07 19.56 0.31
C ALA A 62 17.46 19.65 1.78
N ASP A 63 17.27 18.54 2.50
CA ASP A 63 17.89 18.26 3.77
C ASP A 63 18.50 16.86 3.71
N GLU A 64 19.82 16.82 3.84
CA GLU A 64 20.62 15.59 3.82
C GLU A 64 20.90 15.10 5.25
N PHE A 65 20.36 15.78 6.26
CA PHE A 65 20.52 15.48 7.69
C PHE A 65 21.96 15.34 8.19
N ASP A 66 22.91 16.02 7.53
CA ASP A 66 24.34 16.00 7.85
C ASP A 66 24.70 16.76 9.12
N GLY A 67 23.77 17.53 9.66
CA GLY A 67 23.97 18.34 10.86
C GLY A 67 24.00 17.47 12.13
N PRO A 68 24.49 18.03 13.25
CA PRO A 68 24.47 17.32 14.53
C PRO A 68 23.08 17.27 15.18
N THR A 69 22.14 18.07 14.72
CA THR A 69 20.76 18.14 15.20
C THR A 69 19.84 18.47 14.03
N LEU A 70 18.52 18.29 14.21
CA LEU A 70 17.51 18.68 13.23
C LEU A 70 17.63 20.17 12.89
N ASP A 71 17.59 20.49 11.60
CA ASP A 71 17.60 21.91 11.14
C ASP A 71 16.19 22.52 11.32
N GLU A 72 16.03 23.29 12.38
CA GLU A 72 14.77 24.00 12.66
C GLU A 72 14.41 25.06 11.61
N SER A 73 15.29 25.44 10.69
CA SER A 73 14.93 26.28 9.57
C SER A 73 14.13 25.54 8.49
N ASN A 74 14.24 24.21 8.45
CA ASN A 74 13.51 23.32 7.56
C ASN A 74 12.30 22.68 8.25
N TRP A 75 12.44 22.29 9.53
CA TRP A 75 11.50 21.40 10.20
C TRP A 75 10.93 21.98 11.50
N ASN A 76 9.67 21.67 11.76
CA ASN A 76 9.02 21.78 13.06
C ASN A 76 8.92 20.36 13.64
N VAL A 77 9.20 20.20 14.93
CA VAL A 77 8.81 19.00 15.67
C VAL A 77 7.35 19.17 16.10
N GLU A 78 6.50 18.22 15.79
CA GLU A 78 5.07 18.31 16.05
C GLU A 78 4.69 17.59 17.34
N LEU A 79 3.88 18.23 18.17
CA LEU A 79 3.39 17.66 19.43
C LEU A 79 1.92 17.25 19.28
N ARG A 80 1.60 16.00 19.62
CA ARG A 80 0.21 15.49 19.62
C ARG A 80 -0.02 14.55 20.80
N ASP A 81 -1.21 14.61 21.34
CA ASP A 81 -1.65 13.64 22.34
C ASP A 81 -2.03 12.29 21.70
N PRO A 82 -1.97 11.17 22.42
CA PRO A 82 -2.44 9.87 21.98
C PRO A 82 -3.91 9.93 21.51
N GLY A 83 -4.23 9.21 20.42
CA GLY A 83 -5.57 9.20 19.83
C GLY A 83 -5.94 10.45 19.05
N TRP A 84 -4.96 11.27 18.67
CA TRP A 84 -5.19 12.45 17.85
C TRP A 84 -5.88 12.11 16.52
N THR A 85 -5.46 11.04 15.86
CA THR A 85 -6.06 10.52 14.63
C THR A 85 -5.98 9.00 14.59
N ASN A 86 -6.77 8.34 13.76
CA ASN A 86 -6.73 6.90 13.43
C ASN A 86 -6.66 5.95 14.65
N ASN A 87 -7.09 6.38 15.84
CA ASN A 87 -6.92 5.65 17.10
C ASN A 87 -5.47 5.27 17.43
N GLU A 88 -4.49 6.06 16.94
CA GLU A 88 -3.08 5.86 17.20
C GLU A 88 -2.74 6.02 18.70
N LEU A 89 -1.76 5.23 19.19
CA LEU A 89 -1.49 5.08 20.62
C LEU A 89 -0.39 6.01 21.13
N GLN A 90 0.50 6.51 20.27
CA GLN A 90 1.63 7.35 20.68
C GLN A 90 1.24 8.79 20.96
N ALA A 91 1.96 9.41 21.88
CA ALA A 91 2.15 10.86 21.88
C ALA A 91 3.31 11.22 20.95
N TYR A 92 3.16 12.21 20.08
CA TYR A 92 4.30 12.82 19.39
C TYR A 92 4.91 13.86 20.31
N VAL A 93 6.21 13.74 20.55
CA VAL A 93 6.95 14.53 21.52
C VAL A 93 8.24 15.12 20.92
N ASP A 94 8.71 16.22 21.55
CA ASP A 94 9.97 16.88 21.20
C ASP A 94 11.04 16.49 22.25
N THR A 95 11.60 15.29 22.08
CA THR A 95 12.70 14.80 22.92
C THR A 95 13.82 14.25 22.06
N ASP A 96 15.05 14.37 22.54
CA ASP A 96 16.24 13.84 21.87
C ASP A 96 16.24 12.29 21.78
N GLU A 97 15.30 11.62 22.43
CA GLU A 97 15.13 10.16 22.34
C GLU A 97 14.19 9.76 21.20
N ASN A 98 13.27 10.65 20.78
CA ASN A 98 12.27 10.38 19.75
C ASN A 98 12.56 11.04 18.40
N VAL A 99 13.26 12.20 18.40
CA VAL A 99 13.63 12.97 17.19
C VAL A 99 15.09 13.40 17.30
N PHE A 100 15.97 12.77 16.54
CA PHE A 100 17.40 13.04 16.60
C PHE A 100 18.10 12.71 15.28
N ILE A 101 19.35 13.16 15.15
CA ILE A 101 20.22 12.78 14.03
C ILE A 101 21.11 11.61 14.45
N LYS A 102 21.13 10.57 13.62
CA LYS A 102 21.91 9.35 13.82
C LYS A 102 22.57 8.94 12.50
N ASP A 103 23.89 8.87 12.48
CA ASP A 103 24.68 8.41 11.34
C ASP A 103 24.34 9.16 10.02
N GLY A 104 24.09 10.47 10.10
CA GLY A 104 23.70 11.30 8.95
C GLY A 104 22.28 11.09 8.48
N CYS A 105 21.39 10.56 9.33
CA CYS A 105 19.96 10.39 9.04
C CYS A 105 19.13 11.05 10.13
N LEU A 106 17.96 11.57 9.78
CA LEU A 106 16.92 11.86 10.77
C LEU A 106 16.36 10.54 11.26
N CYS A 107 16.38 10.34 12.58
CA CYS A 107 15.76 9.21 13.25
C CYS A 107 14.48 9.65 13.95
N LEU A 108 13.36 9.01 13.61
CA LEU A 108 12.10 9.09 14.35
C LEU A 108 11.92 7.76 15.06
N LYS A 109 12.00 7.77 16.41
CA LYS A 109 11.99 6.56 17.24
C LYS A 109 10.71 6.44 18.04
N ALA A 110 10.06 5.27 17.96
CA ALA A 110 8.97 4.91 18.87
C ALA A 110 9.51 4.25 20.13
N ILE A 111 8.96 4.61 21.28
CA ILE A 111 9.38 4.12 22.60
C ILE A 111 8.14 3.65 23.38
N GLU A 112 8.18 2.43 23.89
CA GLU A 112 7.21 1.91 24.85
C GLU A 112 7.68 2.17 26.29
N THR A 113 6.78 2.63 27.12
CA THR A 113 7.00 2.75 28.58
C THR A 113 5.91 1.98 29.31
N VAL A 114 6.30 1.19 30.30
CA VAL A 114 5.39 0.42 31.14
C VAL A 114 5.42 0.99 32.55
N ASP A 115 4.28 1.43 33.07
CA ASP A 115 4.18 1.95 34.45
C ASP A 115 4.18 0.84 35.51
N GLU A 116 4.20 1.22 36.78
CA GLU A 116 4.20 0.31 37.91
C GLU A 116 2.96 -0.61 37.99
N ASN A 117 1.89 -0.28 37.26
CA ASN A 117 0.65 -1.05 37.20
C ASN A 117 0.60 -1.93 35.92
N GLY A 118 1.66 -1.92 35.13
CA GLY A 118 1.73 -2.66 33.84
C GLY A 118 1.00 -1.98 32.69
N LYS A 119 0.61 -0.71 32.83
CA LYS A 119 -0.01 0.05 31.74
C LYS A 119 1.06 0.53 30.78
N LYS A 120 0.89 0.18 29.52
CA LYS A 120 1.73 0.63 28.41
C LYS A 120 1.35 2.03 27.94
N SER A 121 2.34 2.82 27.58
CA SER A 121 2.21 4.10 26.90
C SER A 121 3.32 4.24 25.86
N TYR A 122 3.08 5.06 24.83
CA TYR A 122 4.00 5.17 23.70
C TYR A 122 4.31 6.63 23.43
N THR A 123 5.58 6.91 23.10
CA THR A 123 6.02 8.19 22.54
C THR A 123 6.67 7.94 21.19
N SER A 124 6.62 8.91 20.30
CA SER A 124 7.25 8.83 18.98
C SER A 124 7.58 10.22 18.41
N GLY A 125 8.25 10.24 17.25
CA GLY A 125 8.62 11.45 16.55
C GLY A 125 7.73 11.77 15.35
N LYS A 126 7.43 13.07 15.17
CA LYS A 126 6.79 13.64 13.98
C LYS A 126 7.41 14.99 13.66
N VAL A 127 7.80 15.18 12.39
CA VAL A 127 8.34 16.44 11.88
C VAL A 127 7.57 16.92 10.67
N ASN A 128 7.47 18.25 10.48
CA ASN A 128 6.86 18.84 9.30
C ASN A 128 7.59 20.09 8.84
N SER A 129 7.47 20.44 7.56
CA SER A 129 8.08 21.62 6.96
C SER A 129 7.12 22.80 6.79
N GLN A 130 5.94 22.77 7.44
CA GLN A 130 4.88 23.78 7.30
C GLN A 130 5.37 25.18 7.66
N ASN A 131 5.08 26.16 6.79
CA ASN A 131 5.49 27.55 6.90
C ASN A 131 7.01 27.79 6.88
N LYS A 132 7.80 26.75 6.56
CA LYS A 132 9.26 26.83 6.40
C LYS A 132 9.69 26.46 4.97
N ARG A 133 9.14 25.39 4.42
CA ARG A 133 9.48 24.85 3.10
C ARG A 133 8.24 24.45 2.31
N ASP A 134 7.21 25.30 2.32
CA ASP A 134 6.00 25.09 1.53
C ASP A 134 6.28 25.32 0.04
N PHE A 135 5.65 24.56 -0.83
CA PHE A 135 5.80 24.69 -2.28
C PHE A 135 4.52 24.28 -3.02
N LEU A 136 4.41 24.74 -4.26
CA LEU A 136 3.32 24.38 -5.17
C LEU A 136 3.93 23.63 -6.35
N TYR A 137 3.53 22.37 -6.55
CA TYR A 137 4.04 21.45 -7.54
C TYR A 137 5.53 21.15 -7.42
N GLY A 138 5.92 19.97 -7.84
CA GLY A 138 7.31 19.53 -7.78
C GLY A 138 7.45 18.03 -7.81
N LYS A 139 8.69 17.59 -7.65
CA LYS A 139 9.02 16.21 -7.33
C LYS A 139 9.63 16.19 -5.94
N VAL A 140 9.05 15.40 -5.05
CA VAL A 140 9.59 15.12 -3.72
C VAL A 140 10.22 13.75 -3.73
N VAL A 141 11.42 13.65 -3.21
CA VAL A 141 12.16 12.40 -3.06
C VAL A 141 12.55 12.24 -1.61
N VAL A 142 12.17 11.13 -1.02
CA VAL A 142 12.52 10.74 0.35
C VAL A 142 13.27 9.41 0.28
N ARG A 143 14.48 9.36 0.83
CA ARG A 143 15.21 8.10 0.97
C ARG A 143 15.16 7.67 2.43
N ALA A 144 14.63 6.49 2.68
CA ALA A 144 14.37 6.06 4.04
C ALA A 144 14.47 4.54 4.21
N LYS A 145 14.67 4.14 5.46
CA LYS A 145 14.61 2.75 5.94
C LYS A 145 13.59 2.68 7.08
N VAL A 146 12.63 1.77 6.97
CA VAL A 146 11.52 1.66 7.93
C VAL A 146 11.80 0.63 9.02
N PRO A 147 11.22 0.76 10.23
CA PRO A 147 11.26 -0.30 11.24
C PRO A 147 10.30 -1.44 10.91
N GLU A 148 10.62 -2.64 11.43
CA GLU A 148 9.74 -3.81 11.41
C GLU A 148 9.09 -4.00 12.80
N GLY A 149 7.85 -4.50 12.83
CA GLY A 149 7.11 -4.85 14.05
C GLY A 149 5.62 -4.52 13.95
N GLN A 150 4.78 -5.42 14.48
CA GLN A 150 3.33 -5.24 14.51
C GLN A 150 2.96 -3.88 15.13
N GLY A 151 2.06 -3.13 14.47
CA GLY A 151 1.56 -1.85 14.95
C GLY A 151 2.49 -0.65 14.73
N LEU A 152 3.64 -0.80 14.06
CA LEU A 152 4.45 0.33 13.61
C LEU A 152 3.97 0.82 12.24
N TRP A 153 3.91 2.14 12.06
CA TRP A 153 3.42 2.76 10.82
C TRP A 153 4.24 4.02 10.49
N PRO A 154 5.40 3.85 9.83
CA PRO A 154 6.18 4.95 9.28
C PRO A 154 5.50 5.53 8.05
N ALA A 155 5.50 6.85 7.93
CA ALA A 155 4.96 7.58 6.79
C ALA A 155 5.83 8.78 6.40
N ALA A 156 5.83 9.08 5.08
CA ALA A 156 6.30 10.33 4.50
C ALA A 156 5.19 10.85 3.59
N TRP A 157 4.63 12.00 3.89
CA TRP A 157 3.41 12.51 3.30
C TRP A 157 3.35 14.02 3.25
N MET A 158 2.31 14.56 2.64
CA MET A 158 2.17 16.00 2.42
C MET A 158 0.74 16.44 2.72
N MET A 159 0.63 17.58 3.41
CA MET A 159 -0.63 18.29 3.65
C MET A 159 -0.60 19.71 3.07
N PRO A 160 -1.76 20.29 2.74
CA PRO A 160 -1.81 21.67 2.29
C PRO A 160 -1.42 22.65 3.41
N THR A 161 -0.72 23.71 3.06
CA THR A 161 -0.33 24.77 4.00
C THR A 161 -1.56 25.43 4.65
N ASP A 162 -2.64 25.60 3.88
CA ASP A 162 -3.93 26.12 4.32
C ASP A 162 -5.05 25.09 4.10
N GLU A 163 -5.30 24.24 5.09
CA GLU A 163 -6.36 23.24 5.06
C GLU A 163 -7.76 23.86 4.95
N SER A 164 -7.94 25.13 5.29
CA SER A 164 -9.23 25.79 5.22
C SER A 164 -9.65 26.22 3.81
N LYS A 165 -8.70 26.31 2.88
CA LYS A 165 -8.93 26.83 1.52
C LYS A 165 -10.03 26.08 0.76
N TYR A 166 -10.03 24.75 0.85
CA TYR A 166 -11.04 23.90 0.20
C TYR A 166 -11.95 23.18 1.17
N GLY A 167 -11.69 23.27 2.46
CA GLY A 167 -12.43 22.63 3.55
C GLY A 167 -11.55 21.70 4.35
N GLN A 168 -12.09 21.19 5.45
CA GLN A 168 -11.39 20.24 6.30
C GLN A 168 -11.07 18.93 5.54
N TRP A 169 -10.11 18.18 6.06
CA TRP A 169 -9.81 16.85 5.55
C TRP A 169 -11.10 16.01 5.38
N PRO A 170 -11.26 15.25 4.29
CA PRO A 170 -10.32 15.03 3.18
C PRO A 170 -10.44 16.03 2.02
N LYS A 171 -11.34 17.00 2.07
CA LYS A 171 -11.56 18.00 1.00
C LYS A 171 -10.35 18.84 0.69
N CYS A 172 -9.50 19.11 1.69
CA CYS A 172 -8.27 19.89 1.52
C CYS A 172 -7.21 19.17 0.66
N GLY A 173 -7.30 17.85 0.52
CA GLY A 173 -6.32 17.01 -0.17
C GLY A 173 -5.18 16.57 0.74
N GLU A 174 -4.63 15.38 0.46
CA GLU A 174 -3.47 14.77 1.10
C GLU A 174 -2.71 13.95 0.06
N ILE A 175 -1.38 13.90 0.15
CA ILE A 175 -0.51 13.13 -0.76
C ILE A 175 0.46 12.32 0.09
N ASP A 176 0.30 11.00 0.11
CA ASP A 176 1.13 10.07 0.87
C ASP A 176 2.19 9.50 -0.04
N ILE A 177 3.43 10.01 0.10
CA ILE A 177 4.56 9.62 -0.75
C ILE A 177 4.94 8.17 -0.46
N MET A 178 4.89 7.79 0.82
CA MET A 178 5.21 6.46 1.32
C MET A 178 4.46 6.18 2.61
N GLU A 179 3.81 5.04 2.67
CA GLU A 179 3.34 4.41 3.89
C GLU A 179 3.74 2.95 3.89
N VAL A 180 4.20 2.45 5.02
CA VAL A 180 4.54 1.04 5.22
C VAL A 180 3.98 0.57 6.56
N LEU A 181 3.42 -0.64 6.61
CA LEU A 181 3.00 -1.26 7.86
C LEU A 181 4.14 -2.13 8.39
N GLY A 182 4.49 -1.97 9.67
CA GLY A 182 5.61 -2.69 10.27
C GLY A 182 5.44 -4.21 10.31
N ASN A 183 4.22 -4.71 10.20
CA ASN A 183 3.91 -6.14 10.08
C ASN A 183 3.93 -6.65 8.62
N ASP A 184 4.04 -5.75 7.64
CA ASP A 184 4.21 -6.06 6.22
C ASP A 184 5.22 -5.09 5.59
N THR A 185 6.48 -5.19 5.99
CA THR A 185 7.55 -4.33 5.49
C THR A 185 7.99 -4.66 4.06
N LYS A 186 7.31 -5.58 3.38
CA LYS A 186 7.50 -5.86 1.95
C LYS A 186 6.66 -4.97 1.05
N THR A 187 5.60 -4.38 1.59
CA THR A 187 4.65 -3.57 0.82
C THR A 187 4.75 -2.10 1.21
N SER A 188 4.93 -1.22 0.23
CA SER A 188 4.84 0.23 0.37
C SER A 188 3.70 0.76 -0.46
N TYR A 189 3.00 1.75 0.06
CA TYR A 189 1.85 2.40 -0.56
C TYR A 189 2.16 3.86 -0.88
N GLY A 190 1.60 4.35 -2.00
CA GLY A 190 1.52 5.77 -2.33
C GLY A 190 0.08 6.12 -2.62
N THR A 191 -0.46 7.16 -1.95
CA THR A 191 -1.90 7.43 -1.94
C THR A 191 -2.18 8.91 -2.16
N ILE A 192 -3.35 9.24 -2.70
CA ILE A 192 -3.97 10.56 -2.55
C ILE A 192 -5.31 10.43 -1.85
N HIS A 193 -5.61 11.35 -0.93
CA HIS A 193 -6.93 11.48 -0.31
C HIS A 193 -7.55 12.83 -0.69
N TYR A 194 -8.86 12.84 -0.99
CA TYR A 194 -9.53 14.04 -1.49
C TYR A 194 -11.05 13.98 -1.29
N GLY A 195 -11.69 15.12 -1.45
CA GLY A 195 -13.11 15.23 -1.72
C GLY A 195 -14.08 14.99 -0.56
N GLU A 196 -15.35 15.30 -0.85
CA GLU A 196 -16.51 15.01 -0.01
C GLU A 196 -17.63 14.45 -0.91
N PRO A 197 -18.06 13.19 -0.72
CA PRO A 197 -17.54 12.20 0.22
C PRO A 197 -16.07 11.85 -0.06
N HIS A 198 -15.37 11.28 0.95
CA HIS A 198 -13.96 10.93 0.88
C HIS A 198 -13.66 10.02 -0.32
N GLY A 199 -12.76 10.46 -1.18
CA GLY A 199 -12.19 9.68 -2.27
C GLY A 199 -10.70 9.43 -2.03
N GLN A 200 -10.20 8.31 -2.53
CA GLN A 200 -8.76 8.00 -2.53
C GLN A 200 -8.37 7.23 -3.78
N GLU A 201 -7.13 7.38 -4.20
CA GLU A 201 -6.47 6.48 -5.15
C GLU A 201 -5.12 6.06 -4.60
N GLN A 202 -4.85 4.75 -4.60
CA GLN A 202 -3.68 4.15 -3.99
C GLN A 202 -2.99 3.20 -4.97
N GLY A 203 -1.67 3.33 -5.08
CA GLY A 203 -0.80 2.34 -5.72
C GLY A 203 0.10 1.69 -4.68
N LYS A 204 0.60 0.50 -4.98
CA LYS A 204 1.51 -0.22 -4.09
C LYS A 204 2.71 -0.81 -4.83
N LYS A 205 3.79 -1.03 -4.08
CA LYS A 205 4.93 -1.82 -4.49
C LYS A 205 5.16 -2.92 -3.47
N GLU A 206 5.10 -4.16 -3.92
CA GLU A 206 5.52 -5.32 -3.14
C GLU A 206 6.90 -5.79 -3.63
N LEU A 207 7.84 -5.97 -2.70
CA LEU A 207 9.17 -6.50 -2.98
C LEU A 207 9.11 -8.02 -3.11
N THR A 208 9.70 -8.55 -4.17
CA THR A 208 9.79 -10.01 -4.38
C THR A 208 10.83 -10.66 -3.48
N GLU A 209 11.88 -9.91 -3.08
CA GLU A 209 12.94 -10.34 -2.19
C GLU A 209 13.29 -9.20 -1.23
N GLY A 210 13.64 -9.52 0.02
CA GLY A 210 13.96 -8.53 1.05
C GLY A 210 12.74 -7.78 1.58
N SER A 211 12.98 -6.66 2.24
CA SER A 211 11.96 -5.80 2.82
C SER A 211 12.44 -4.34 2.90
N PHE A 212 11.54 -3.40 3.02
CA PHE A 212 11.86 -1.97 3.23
C PHE A 212 12.51 -1.70 4.60
N SER A 213 12.60 -2.72 5.48
CA SER A 213 13.32 -2.66 6.76
C SER A 213 14.77 -3.17 6.65
N ASP A 214 15.16 -3.79 5.54
CA ASP A 214 16.53 -4.32 5.38
C ASP A 214 17.53 -3.22 5.00
N ASP A 215 17.14 -2.29 4.10
CA ASP A 215 18.01 -1.24 3.57
C ASP A 215 17.20 0.04 3.26
N PHE A 216 17.91 1.09 2.85
CA PHE A 216 17.31 2.35 2.40
C PHE A 216 16.75 2.23 0.99
N HIS A 217 15.51 2.68 0.83
CA HIS A 217 14.79 2.75 -0.44
C HIS A 217 14.41 4.21 -0.76
N GLU A 218 14.24 4.51 -2.05
CA GLU A 218 13.85 5.83 -2.54
C GLU A 218 12.36 5.86 -2.88
N PHE A 219 11.62 6.70 -2.18
CA PHE A 219 10.19 6.94 -2.40
C PHE A 219 10.01 8.34 -3.00
N SER A 220 9.21 8.47 -4.05
CA SER A 220 9.02 9.80 -4.64
C SER A 220 7.66 10.01 -5.24
N VAL A 221 7.23 11.29 -5.25
CA VAL A 221 6.04 11.76 -5.93
C VAL A 221 6.40 12.84 -6.95
N GLU A 222 5.86 12.74 -8.16
CA GLU A 222 5.83 13.84 -9.14
C GLU A 222 4.43 14.43 -9.12
N TRP A 223 4.31 15.63 -8.61
CA TRP A 223 3.07 16.37 -8.49
C TRP A 223 3.05 17.57 -9.45
N GLU A 224 2.17 17.51 -10.43
CA GLU A 224 1.97 18.52 -11.46
C GLU A 224 0.50 18.93 -11.54
N PRO A 225 0.17 20.06 -12.16
CA PRO A 225 -1.23 20.39 -12.40
C PRO A 225 -1.97 19.25 -13.12
N GLY A 226 -2.98 18.69 -12.45
CA GLY A 226 -3.83 17.63 -13.01
C GLY A 226 -3.16 16.28 -13.19
N ARG A 227 -2.01 16.04 -12.55
CA ARG A 227 -1.35 14.73 -12.60
C ARG A 227 -0.47 14.52 -11.37
N ILE A 228 -0.62 13.38 -10.72
CA ILE A 228 0.25 12.93 -9.62
C ILE A 228 0.74 11.53 -9.94
N LYS A 229 2.04 11.28 -9.74
CA LYS A 229 2.68 9.98 -9.96
C LYS A 229 3.51 9.60 -8.75
N PHE A 230 3.45 8.35 -8.37
CA PHE A 230 4.24 7.79 -7.27
C PHE A 230 5.24 6.76 -7.78
N PHE A 231 6.41 6.73 -7.14
CA PHE A 231 7.49 5.82 -7.51
C PHE A 231 8.15 5.24 -6.24
N VAL A 232 8.55 3.99 -6.34
CA VAL A 232 9.43 3.31 -5.38
C VAL A 232 10.63 2.77 -6.14
N ASP A 233 11.85 3.14 -5.73
CA ASP A 233 13.10 2.78 -6.40
C ASP A 233 13.03 2.99 -7.93
N TYR A 234 12.54 4.17 -8.33
CA TYR A 234 12.34 4.60 -9.73
C TYR A 234 11.25 3.85 -10.49
N VAL A 235 10.59 2.85 -9.90
CA VAL A 235 9.46 2.14 -10.50
C VAL A 235 8.16 2.89 -10.20
N GLN A 236 7.43 3.27 -11.26
CA GLN A 236 6.12 3.92 -11.09
C GLN A 236 5.11 2.91 -10.53
N ILE A 237 4.45 3.27 -9.45
CA ILE A 237 3.43 2.45 -8.78
C ILE A 237 2.00 2.98 -8.96
N LEU A 238 1.87 4.29 -9.24
CA LEU A 238 0.58 4.94 -9.50
C LEU A 238 0.78 6.14 -10.44
N GLU A 239 -0.18 6.37 -11.33
CA GLU A 239 -0.45 7.68 -11.96
C GLU A 239 -1.92 7.96 -11.81
N THR A 240 -2.27 9.08 -11.20
CA THR A 240 -3.66 9.52 -11.05
C THR A 240 -3.89 10.92 -11.63
N ARG A 241 -5.13 11.16 -12.11
CA ARG A 241 -5.58 12.41 -12.71
C ARG A 241 -7.05 12.70 -12.39
N ASP A 242 -7.71 11.83 -11.64
CA ASP A 242 -9.14 11.93 -11.37
C ASP A 242 -9.41 12.14 -9.88
N TRP A 243 -9.70 13.37 -9.51
CA TRP A 243 -10.06 13.78 -8.15
C TRP A 243 -11.05 14.94 -8.17
N PHE A 244 -11.60 15.27 -7.01
CA PHE A 244 -12.58 16.33 -6.83
C PHE A 244 -12.49 16.91 -5.40
N THR A 245 -13.08 18.07 -5.16
CA THR A 245 -13.23 18.63 -3.81
C THR A 245 -14.59 18.27 -3.19
N ALA A 246 -15.61 18.15 -4.01
CA ALA A 246 -16.94 17.70 -3.63
C ALA A 246 -17.58 17.03 -4.83
N VAL A 247 -18.58 16.17 -4.59
CA VAL A 247 -19.38 15.61 -5.68
C VAL A 247 -20.09 16.72 -6.45
N GLU A 248 -20.26 16.54 -7.75
CA GLU A 248 -20.83 17.52 -8.65
C GLU A 248 -22.14 18.11 -8.12
N GLY A 249 -22.24 19.44 -8.12
CA GLY A 249 -23.40 20.16 -7.61
C GLY A 249 -23.38 20.47 -6.11
N GLU A 250 -22.30 20.10 -5.39
CA GLU A 250 -22.14 20.31 -3.95
C GLU A 250 -20.91 21.16 -3.61
N ASP A 251 -20.82 22.38 -4.13
CA ASP A 251 -19.70 23.29 -3.92
C ASP A 251 -18.33 22.73 -4.42
N GLU A 252 -18.36 21.93 -5.48
CA GLU A 252 -17.17 21.46 -6.16
C GLU A 252 -16.33 22.63 -6.65
N LYS A 253 -15.03 22.63 -6.36
CA LYS A 253 -14.10 23.64 -6.86
C LYS A 253 -13.54 23.21 -8.20
N PRO A 254 -13.17 24.18 -9.06
CA PRO A 254 -12.60 23.85 -10.37
C PRO A 254 -11.35 22.98 -10.27
N TYR A 255 -11.28 21.96 -11.13
CA TYR A 255 -10.11 21.11 -11.27
C TYR A 255 -8.88 21.97 -11.67
N PRO A 256 -7.67 21.73 -11.11
CA PRO A 256 -7.27 20.53 -10.35
C PRO A 256 -7.32 20.69 -8.81
N ALA A 257 -8.23 21.51 -8.26
CA ALA A 257 -8.44 21.53 -6.81
C ALA A 257 -8.77 20.12 -6.28
N PRO A 258 -8.27 19.71 -5.06
CA PRO A 258 -7.59 20.54 -4.07
C PRO A 258 -6.07 20.61 -4.25
N PHE A 259 -5.50 19.91 -5.23
CA PHE A 259 -4.05 19.81 -5.43
C PHE A 259 -3.45 20.97 -6.25
N ASP A 260 -4.04 22.17 -6.17
CA ASP A 260 -3.57 23.42 -6.79
C ASP A 260 -3.27 24.52 -5.75
N GLN A 261 -2.82 24.11 -4.59
CA GLN A 261 -2.38 24.96 -3.50
C GLN A 261 -1.02 24.51 -2.97
N THR A 262 -0.38 25.31 -2.12
CA THR A 262 0.89 24.94 -1.51
C THR A 262 0.71 23.82 -0.50
N PHE A 263 1.64 22.88 -0.53
CA PHE A 263 1.76 21.77 0.41
C PHE A 263 3.11 21.82 1.11
N PHE A 264 3.20 21.12 2.25
CA PHE A 264 4.43 20.89 2.99
C PHE A 264 4.66 19.40 3.20
N VAL A 265 5.91 19.01 3.40
CA VAL A 265 6.29 17.62 3.68
C VAL A 265 6.22 17.36 5.19
N GLN A 266 5.77 16.17 5.58
CA GLN A 266 5.84 15.68 6.95
C GLN A 266 6.18 14.20 6.99
N MET A 267 6.79 13.79 8.10
CA MET A 267 7.23 12.41 8.34
C MET A 267 6.96 12.05 9.79
N ASN A 268 6.51 10.84 10.03
CA ASN A 268 6.24 10.33 11.38
C ASN A 268 6.40 8.82 11.46
N LEU A 269 6.54 8.34 12.69
CA LEU A 269 6.39 6.93 13.03
C LEU A 269 5.19 6.79 13.98
N ALA A 270 4.05 6.34 13.48
CA ALA A 270 2.89 6.06 14.31
C ALA A 270 3.01 4.68 15.00
N VAL A 271 2.31 4.52 16.11
CA VAL A 271 2.22 3.28 16.90
C VAL A 271 0.75 2.93 17.12
N GLY A 272 0.33 1.76 16.69
CA GLY A 272 -1.07 1.37 16.73
C GLY A 272 -1.91 2.11 15.69
N GLY A 273 -3.20 1.99 15.80
CA GLY A 273 -4.18 2.63 14.93
C GLY A 273 -5.02 1.64 14.15
N ASP A 274 -5.98 2.18 13.42
CA ASP A 274 -7.01 1.38 12.75
C ASP A 274 -6.44 0.49 11.63
N TRP A 275 -5.35 0.91 10.97
CA TRP A 275 -4.77 0.18 9.84
C TRP A 275 -3.69 -0.82 10.27
N PRO A 276 -2.61 -0.44 11.02
CA PRO A 276 -1.58 -1.38 11.44
C PRO A 276 -2.05 -2.33 12.56
N GLY A 277 -3.14 -1.99 13.27
CA GLY A 277 -3.51 -2.65 14.51
C GLY A 277 -2.57 -2.28 15.67
N ASN A 278 -2.79 -2.88 16.84
CA ASN A 278 -1.98 -2.58 18.02
C ASN A 278 -0.66 -3.36 18.02
N PRO A 279 0.40 -2.81 18.66
CA PRO A 279 1.63 -3.55 18.95
C PRO A 279 1.37 -4.82 19.77
N ASP A 280 2.19 -5.83 19.53
CA ASP A 280 2.16 -7.10 20.27
C ASP A 280 3.58 -7.50 20.73
N GLU A 281 3.78 -8.76 21.09
CA GLU A 281 5.07 -9.29 21.54
C GLU A 281 6.14 -9.36 20.43
N THR A 282 5.78 -9.19 19.16
CA THR A 282 6.71 -9.16 18.03
C THR A 282 7.28 -7.76 17.78
N THR A 283 6.74 -6.71 18.41
CA THR A 283 7.17 -5.32 18.24
C THR A 283 8.40 -5.04 19.11
N ASP A 284 9.54 -4.86 18.44
CA ASP A 284 10.82 -4.52 19.11
C ASP A 284 11.00 -3.00 19.21
N PHE A 285 10.59 -2.41 20.33
CA PHE A 285 10.74 -0.97 20.57
C PHE A 285 12.18 -0.50 20.81
N ASP A 286 13.13 -1.39 21.07
CA ASP A 286 14.54 -1.02 21.15
C ASP A 286 15.07 -0.62 19.77
N ASN A 287 14.55 -1.23 18.71
CA ASN A 287 14.91 -1.01 17.31
C ASN A 287 13.79 -0.35 16.47
N ALA A 288 12.74 0.20 17.07
CA ALA A 288 11.65 0.89 16.37
C ALA A 288 12.09 2.28 15.87
N GLU A 289 13.01 2.30 14.92
CA GLU A 289 13.65 3.49 14.35
C GLU A 289 13.29 3.64 12.87
N TYR A 290 12.61 4.73 12.52
CA TYR A 290 12.40 5.17 11.14
C TYR A 290 13.53 6.12 10.77
N LEU A 291 14.41 5.67 9.88
CA LEU A 291 15.61 6.39 9.45
C LEU A 291 15.37 7.06 8.11
N ILE A 292 15.54 8.38 8.04
CA ILE A 292 15.39 9.18 6.83
C ILE A 292 16.77 9.75 6.46
N ASP A 293 17.35 9.29 5.34
CA ASP A 293 18.65 9.69 4.84
C ASP A 293 18.61 11.09 4.22
N TYR A 294 17.59 11.38 3.41
CA TYR A 294 17.37 12.71 2.86
C TYR A 294 15.91 12.96 2.45
N VAL A 295 15.61 14.26 2.39
CA VAL A 295 14.43 14.80 1.69
C VAL A 295 14.90 15.81 0.66
N ARG A 296 14.51 15.63 -0.61
CA ARG A 296 14.87 16.52 -1.73
C ARG A 296 13.63 16.94 -2.47
N VAL A 297 13.48 18.24 -2.71
CA VAL A 297 12.34 18.80 -3.46
C VAL A 297 12.85 19.51 -4.69
N TYR A 298 12.32 19.13 -5.84
CA TYR A 298 12.71 19.65 -7.14
C TYR A 298 11.50 20.28 -7.82
N GLN A 299 11.75 21.34 -8.62
CA GLN A 299 10.71 21.97 -9.43
C GLN A 299 11.13 22.11 -10.89
N LYS A 300 10.15 22.13 -11.80
CA LYS A 300 10.36 22.49 -13.21
C LYS A 300 10.35 24.01 -13.35
N ASP A 301 10.98 24.54 -14.39
CA ASP A 301 10.94 25.97 -14.70
C ASP A 301 9.50 26.46 -14.94
N HIS A 302 8.66 25.60 -15.49
CA HIS A 302 7.28 25.95 -15.84
C HIS A 302 6.35 24.74 -15.71
N TYR A 303 5.13 25.02 -15.25
CA TYR A 303 4.02 24.07 -15.22
C TYR A 303 2.88 24.56 -16.10
N LYS A 304 2.27 23.65 -16.87
CA LYS A 304 1.05 23.93 -17.62
C LYS A 304 -0.14 23.85 -16.66
N THR A 305 -0.75 24.98 -16.34
CA THR A 305 -1.86 25.07 -15.37
C THR A 305 -3.26 25.02 -16.00
N ASP A 306 -3.38 25.28 -17.31
CA ASP A 306 -4.64 25.09 -18.04
C ASP A 306 -4.84 23.59 -18.32
N VAL A 307 -5.35 22.88 -17.33
CA VAL A 307 -5.62 21.45 -17.34
C VAL A 307 -7.11 21.18 -17.14
N LYS A 308 -7.57 20.06 -17.70
CA LYS A 308 -8.96 19.63 -17.54
C LYS A 308 -9.00 18.29 -16.87
N LYS A 309 -10.02 18.09 -16.05
CA LYS A 309 -10.34 16.78 -15.50
C LYS A 309 -10.52 15.79 -16.64
N PRO A 310 -9.89 14.60 -16.60
CA PRO A 310 -10.12 13.57 -17.61
C PRO A 310 -11.57 13.10 -17.55
N VAL A 311 -12.13 12.86 -18.72
CA VAL A 311 -13.42 12.18 -18.83
C VAL A 311 -13.15 10.69 -18.87
N ILE A 312 -13.58 9.97 -17.83
CA ILE A 312 -13.52 8.52 -17.80
C ILE A 312 -14.66 8.00 -18.67
N PRO A 313 -14.35 7.28 -19.76
CA PRO A 313 -15.39 6.80 -20.65
C PRO A 313 -16.26 5.73 -19.93
N MET A 314 -17.54 5.80 -20.12
CA MET A 314 -18.46 4.73 -19.73
C MET A 314 -18.16 3.50 -20.60
N ARG A 315 -18.00 2.34 -19.98
CA ARG A 315 -17.88 1.07 -20.72
C ARG A 315 -19.21 0.76 -21.44
N ASP A 316 -19.13 0.42 -22.71
CA ASP A 316 -20.32 -0.09 -23.41
C ASP A 316 -20.66 -1.52 -22.93
N PRO A 317 -21.93 -1.89 -22.85
CA PRO A 317 -22.31 -3.27 -22.58
C PRO A 317 -21.87 -4.20 -23.73
N LEU A 318 -21.81 -5.50 -23.47
CA LEU A 318 -21.69 -6.53 -24.51
C LEU A 318 -22.94 -6.51 -25.41
N GLU A 319 -22.90 -7.20 -26.54
CA GLU A 319 -24.01 -7.27 -27.50
C GLU A 319 -25.33 -7.78 -26.87
N ASP A 320 -25.22 -8.57 -25.80
CA ASP A 320 -26.34 -9.12 -25.04
C ASP A 320 -26.80 -8.23 -23.87
N GLY A 321 -26.24 -7.02 -23.74
CA GLY A 321 -26.58 -6.04 -22.72
C GLY A 321 -25.81 -6.16 -21.41
N ASN A 322 -24.94 -7.19 -21.22
CA ASN A 322 -24.17 -7.38 -20.01
C ASN A 322 -23.00 -6.41 -19.90
N TYR A 323 -22.79 -5.76 -18.77
CA TYR A 323 -21.62 -4.93 -18.49
C TYR A 323 -20.44 -5.76 -17.93
N VAL A 324 -20.70 -6.93 -17.35
CA VAL A 324 -19.66 -7.82 -16.82
C VAL A 324 -18.94 -8.52 -17.99
N ARG A 325 -17.63 -8.44 -18.03
CA ARG A 325 -16.79 -9.19 -18.96
C ARG A 325 -16.49 -10.57 -18.41
N ASN A 326 -16.36 -11.56 -19.30
CA ASN A 326 -16.10 -12.96 -18.89
C ASN A 326 -17.01 -13.44 -17.75
N GLY A 327 -18.30 -13.02 -17.74
CA GLY A 327 -19.23 -13.39 -16.68
C GLY A 327 -19.67 -14.85 -16.73
N ASP A 328 -19.46 -15.53 -17.84
CA ASP A 328 -19.63 -16.98 -18.02
C ASP A 328 -18.33 -17.77 -17.80
N PHE A 329 -17.22 -17.06 -17.46
CA PHE A 329 -15.89 -17.60 -17.21
C PHE A 329 -15.40 -18.55 -18.30
N ALA A 330 -15.77 -18.26 -19.56
CA ALA A 330 -15.34 -19.05 -20.70
C ALA A 330 -13.86 -18.82 -21.06
N ASP A 331 -13.30 -17.65 -20.74
CA ASP A 331 -11.86 -17.38 -20.82
C ASP A 331 -11.18 -17.82 -19.52
N GLU A 332 -10.67 -19.05 -19.53
CA GLU A 332 -9.94 -19.64 -18.37
C GLU A 332 -8.51 -19.08 -18.23
N SER A 333 -8.05 -18.27 -19.18
CA SER A 333 -6.71 -17.66 -19.15
C SER A 333 -6.68 -16.32 -18.42
N GLU A 334 -7.85 -15.77 -18.03
CA GLU A 334 -7.93 -14.51 -17.31
C GLU A 334 -7.26 -14.65 -15.94
N ALA A 335 -6.25 -13.82 -15.68
CA ALA A 335 -5.66 -13.67 -14.35
C ALA A 335 -6.63 -12.88 -13.45
N LEU A 336 -6.67 -13.22 -12.16
CA LEU A 336 -7.54 -12.56 -11.17
C LEU A 336 -6.75 -11.48 -10.41
N ASP A 337 -6.10 -10.56 -11.14
CA ASP A 337 -5.19 -9.55 -10.65
C ASP A 337 -5.62 -8.11 -10.97
N ASP A 338 -4.76 -7.13 -10.66
CA ASP A 338 -5.08 -5.71 -10.73
C ASP A 338 -5.34 -5.18 -12.15
N ASP A 339 -4.88 -5.86 -13.19
CA ASP A 339 -5.01 -5.42 -14.59
C ASP A 339 -6.21 -6.04 -15.33
N GLN A 340 -6.99 -6.89 -14.65
CA GLN A 340 -8.08 -7.65 -15.25
C GLN A 340 -9.47 -7.13 -14.87
N ASP A 341 -10.51 -7.63 -15.57
CA ASP A 341 -11.91 -7.32 -15.27
C ASP A 341 -12.41 -7.98 -13.99
N TRP A 342 -11.85 -9.14 -13.63
CA TRP A 342 -12.06 -9.85 -12.38
C TRP A 342 -10.83 -9.82 -11.50
N LYS A 343 -11.06 -9.68 -10.17
CA LYS A 343 -10.01 -9.74 -9.17
C LYS A 343 -10.43 -10.60 -8.00
N PHE A 344 -9.49 -11.38 -7.49
CA PHE A 344 -9.66 -12.08 -6.22
C PHE A 344 -8.80 -11.40 -5.17
N LEU A 345 -9.43 -10.96 -4.08
CA LEU A 345 -8.80 -10.13 -3.06
C LEU A 345 -8.85 -10.83 -1.70
N LEU A 346 -7.75 -10.77 -0.97
CA LEU A 346 -7.62 -11.27 0.40
C LEU A 346 -7.21 -10.13 1.31
N ALA A 347 -7.87 -10.01 2.46
CA ALA A 347 -7.60 -8.97 3.46
C ALA A 347 -7.93 -9.45 4.87
N GLN A 348 -7.49 -8.74 5.91
CA GLN A 348 -7.91 -8.93 7.30
C GLN A 348 -7.96 -10.43 7.71
N ASN A 349 -6.82 -11.10 7.58
CA ASN A 349 -6.64 -12.54 7.90
C ASN A 349 -7.45 -13.53 7.03
N GLY A 350 -8.12 -13.08 5.97
CA GLY A 350 -8.72 -13.95 4.98
C GLY A 350 -7.66 -14.73 4.21
N LYS A 351 -7.92 -16.03 3.93
CA LYS A 351 -7.03 -16.89 3.13
C LYS A 351 -7.84 -17.74 2.18
N GLY A 352 -7.30 -17.97 1.00
CA GLY A 352 -7.95 -18.79 0.00
C GLY A 352 -7.36 -18.62 -1.39
N GLU A 353 -7.98 -19.24 -2.36
CA GLU A 353 -7.64 -19.12 -3.77
C GLU A 353 -8.91 -19.10 -4.62
N ALA A 354 -8.81 -18.54 -5.82
CA ALA A 354 -9.86 -18.60 -6.82
C ALA A 354 -9.27 -19.07 -8.15
N VAL A 355 -10.00 -19.96 -8.83
CA VAL A 355 -9.56 -20.56 -10.10
C VAL A 355 -10.70 -20.55 -11.10
N ILE A 356 -10.46 -20.03 -12.30
CA ILE A 356 -11.40 -20.12 -13.43
C ILE A 356 -11.18 -21.48 -14.11
N LYS A 357 -12.22 -22.29 -14.20
CA LYS A 357 -12.20 -23.59 -14.86
C LYS A 357 -13.62 -24.07 -15.24
N ASP A 358 -13.72 -24.84 -16.27
CA ASP A 358 -14.99 -25.47 -16.70
C ASP A 358 -16.18 -24.48 -16.84
N GLY A 359 -15.91 -23.22 -17.26
CA GLY A 359 -16.94 -22.17 -17.41
C GLY A 359 -17.49 -21.63 -16.08
N MET A 360 -16.72 -21.67 -15.02
CA MET A 360 -17.06 -21.11 -13.71
C MET A 360 -15.82 -20.65 -12.96
N ILE A 361 -16.00 -19.84 -11.93
CA ILE A 361 -14.96 -19.55 -10.95
C ILE A 361 -15.24 -20.35 -9.69
N GLU A 362 -14.25 -21.12 -9.24
CA GLU A 362 -14.25 -21.85 -7.98
C GLU A 362 -13.45 -21.03 -6.95
N ILE A 363 -14.07 -20.70 -5.83
CA ILE A 363 -13.45 -19.95 -4.73
C ILE A 363 -13.32 -20.88 -3.51
N THR A 364 -12.10 -21.17 -3.13
CA THR A 364 -11.78 -22.00 -1.95
C THR A 364 -11.25 -21.11 -0.83
N SER A 365 -11.93 -21.09 0.31
CA SER A 365 -11.49 -20.37 1.50
C SER A 365 -10.73 -21.31 2.44
N GLU A 366 -9.54 -20.90 2.89
CA GLU A 366 -8.78 -21.59 3.95
C GLU A 366 -9.03 -20.96 5.32
N ALA A 367 -9.28 -19.61 5.33
CA ALA A 367 -9.70 -18.85 6.50
C ALA A 367 -10.67 -17.76 6.05
N GLU A 368 -11.75 -17.57 6.81
CA GLU A 368 -12.78 -16.57 6.48
C GLU A 368 -12.37 -15.13 6.79
N GLY A 369 -11.33 -14.93 7.62
CA GLY A 369 -10.89 -13.61 8.07
C GLY A 369 -11.86 -12.93 9.02
N ASP A 370 -11.62 -11.64 9.29
CA ASP A 370 -12.24 -10.89 10.37
C ASP A 370 -13.44 -10.04 9.93
N VAL A 371 -13.58 -9.81 8.62
CA VAL A 371 -14.63 -8.97 8.02
C VAL A 371 -15.20 -9.59 6.73
N ASP A 372 -16.34 -9.09 6.28
CA ASP A 372 -17.05 -9.63 5.12
C ASP A 372 -16.19 -9.70 3.85
N TYR A 373 -15.38 -8.66 3.62
CA TYR A 373 -14.49 -8.56 2.45
C TYR A 373 -13.12 -9.22 2.64
N SER A 374 -12.91 -10.00 3.70
CA SER A 374 -11.63 -10.70 3.93
C SER A 374 -11.31 -11.74 2.85
N VAL A 375 -12.32 -12.32 2.22
CA VAL A 375 -12.23 -13.17 1.02
C VAL A 375 -13.24 -12.63 0.02
N GLN A 376 -12.77 -12.03 -1.07
CA GLN A 376 -13.63 -11.25 -1.96
C GLN A 376 -13.33 -11.53 -3.44
N LEU A 377 -14.38 -11.75 -4.24
CA LEU A 377 -14.34 -11.73 -5.69
C LEU A 377 -15.02 -10.47 -6.19
N VAL A 378 -14.38 -9.74 -7.09
CA VAL A 378 -14.95 -8.48 -7.60
C VAL A 378 -14.84 -8.35 -9.12
N SER A 379 -15.84 -7.69 -9.72
CA SER A 379 -15.80 -7.27 -11.13
C SER A 379 -15.84 -5.75 -11.23
N TRP A 380 -14.91 -5.17 -11.99
CA TRP A 380 -14.65 -3.74 -12.05
C TRP A 380 -15.24 -3.04 -13.28
N ASN A 381 -15.25 -1.69 -13.21
CA ASN A 381 -15.61 -0.81 -14.32
C ASN A 381 -17.04 -1.07 -14.85
N ILE A 382 -17.97 -1.33 -13.96
CA ILE A 382 -19.38 -1.47 -14.28
C ILE A 382 -20.02 -0.09 -14.22
N PRO A 383 -20.46 0.47 -15.37
CA PRO A 383 -21.07 1.80 -15.38
C PRO A 383 -22.38 1.84 -14.63
N MET A 384 -22.49 2.78 -13.71
CA MET A 384 -23.70 3.07 -12.96
C MET A 384 -24.25 4.44 -13.36
N LYS A 385 -25.34 4.47 -14.14
CA LYS A 385 -25.96 5.71 -14.62
C LYS A 385 -27.06 6.14 -13.67
N LYS A 386 -27.02 7.38 -13.23
CA LYS A 386 -28.08 7.97 -12.43
C LYS A 386 -29.45 7.84 -13.12
N ASP A 387 -30.47 7.59 -12.33
CA ASP A 387 -31.88 7.44 -12.76
C ASP A 387 -32.13 6.21 -13.68
N SER A 388 -31.15 5.29 -13.77
CA SER A 388 -31.30 4.01 -14.46
C SER A 388 -31.68 2.91 -13.46
N LYS A 389 -32.29 1.85 -13.96
CA LYS A 389 -32.58 0.63 -13.22
C LYS A 389 -31.65 -0.48 -13.68
N TYR A 390 -31.13 -1.25 -12.74
CA TYR A 390 -30.19 -2.34 -13.01
C TYR A 390 -30.74 -3.67 -12.52
N ARG A 391 -30.27 -4.74 -13.17
CA ARG A 391 -30.46 -6.12 -12.75
C ARG A 391 -29.13 -6.82 -12.63
N ILE A 392 -28.91 -7.47 -11.49
CA ILE A 392 -27.81 -8.41 -11.24
C ILE A 392 -28.38 -9.81 -11.37
N THR A 393 -27.71 -10.68 -12.13
CA THR A 393 -28.07 -12.10 -12.22
C THR A 393 -26.79 -12.93 -12.18
N PHE A 394 -26.79 -14.02 -11.46
CA PHE A 394 -25.69 -15.00 -11.45
C PHE A 394 -26.20 -16.37 -11.02
N ASP A 395 -25.48 -17.41 -11.44
CA ASP A 395 -25.69 -18.76 -10.95
C ASP A 395 -24.59 -19.08 -9.93
N ALA A 396 -24.97 -19.70 -8.82
CA ALA A 396 -24.01 -20.12 -7.79
C ALA A 396 -24.43 -21.41 -7.11
N LYS A 397 -23.43 -22.15 -6.59
CA LYS A 397 -23.60 -23.25 -5.64
C LYS A 397 -22.42 -23.26 -4.66
N ALA A 398 -22.58 -23.94 -3.53
CA ALA A 398 -21.50 -24.18 -2.58
C ALA A 398 -21.30 -25.66 -2.30
N SER A 399 -20.12 -26.05 -1.80
CA SER A 399 -19.85 -27.44 -1.41
C SER A 399 -20.75 -27.92 -0.25
N GLU A 400 -21.21 -26.98 0.55
CA GLU A 400 -22.25 -27.10 1.58
C GLU A 400 -22.91 -25.72 1.79
N PRO A 401 -24.18 -25.63 2.24
CA PRO A 401 -24.88 -24.35 2.36
C PRO A 401 -24.11 -23.34 3.20
N ARG A 402 -23.95 -22.12 2.67
CA ARG A 402 -23.30 -20.99 3.36
C ARG A 402 -23.87 -19.66 2.95
N ASN A 403 -23.67 -18.64 3.80
CA ASN A 403 -24.00 -17.27 3.48
C ASN A 403 -22.82 -16.56 2.81
N ILE A 404 -23.14 -15.67 1.87
CA ILE A 404 -22.24 -14.66 1.30
C ILE A 404 -22.96 -13.31 1.25
N VAL A 405 -22.23 -12.23 0.97
CA VAL A 405 -22.82 -10.91 0.72
C VAL A 405 -22.53 -10.49 -0.72
N VAL A 406 -23.54 -9.97 -1.41
CA VAL A 406 -23.41 -9.37 -2.74
C VAL A 406 -23.78 -7.90 -2.67
N CYS A 407 -22.99 -7.02 -3.29
CA CYS A 407 -23.29 -5.61 -3.41
C CYS A 407 -22.72 -5.00 -4.69
N VAL A 408 -23.10 -3.75 -4.98
CA VAL A 408 -22.42 -2.91 -5.97
C VAL A 408 -21.96 -1.63 -5.28
N SER A 409 -20.66 -1.35 -5.36
CA SER A 409 -20.02 -0.26 -4.65
C SER A 409 -19.35 0.76 -5.56
N ALA A 410 -19.01 1.92 -4.97
CA ALA A 410 -18.23 3.00 -5.55
C ALA A 410 -16.85 3.08 -4.88
N PRO A 411 -15.84 2.31 -5.31
CA PRO A 411 -14.53 2.25 -4.64
C PRO A 411 -13.79 3.59 -4.62
N PHE A 412 -14.09 4.48 -5.57
CA PHE A 412 -13.48 5.81 -5.67
C PHE A 412 -14.31 6.93 -5.02
N VAL A 413 -15.46 6.59 -4.41
CA VAL A 413 -16.36 7.55 -3.76
C VAL A 413 -16.83 6.98 -2.42
N ASN A 414 -15.93 6.92 -1.46
CA ASN A 414 -16.18 6.48 -0.07
C ASN A 414 -16.99 5.17 0.03
N TRP A 415 -16.81 4.24 -0.89
CA TRP A 415 -17.46 2.93 -0.86
C TRP A 415 -19.00 3.00 -0.76
N ILE A 416 -19.61 4.07 -1.30
CA ILE A 416 -21.08 4.18 -1.39
C ILE A 416 -21.63 2.91 -2.04
N ARG A 417 -22.76 2.42 -1.53
CA ARG A 417 -23.43 1.24 -2.07
C ARG A 417 -24.52 1.66 -3.05
N TYR A 418 -24.34 1.34 -4.33
CA TYR A 418 -25.37 1.49 -5.37
C TYR A 418 -26.43 0.39 -5.24
N PHE A 419 -25.98 -0.84 -5.00
CA PHE A 419 -26.80 -1.94 -4.51
C PHE A 419 -26.30 -2.30 -3.10
N PRO A 420 -27.17 -2.31 -2.07
CA PRO A 420 -26.75 -2.47 -0.69
C PRO A 420 -26.17 -3.86 -0.42
N ASP A 421 -25.35 -3.97 0.63
CA ASP A 421 -24.84 -5.24 1.13
C ASP A 421 -26.02 -6.19 1.38
N THR A 422 -26.16 -7.21 0.55
CA THR A 422 -27.27 -8.14 0.54
C THR A 422 -26.76 -9.53 0.88
N GLU A 423 -27.13 -10.02 2.06
CA GLU A 423 -26.79 -11.37 2.49
C GLU A 423 -27.73 -12.38 1.83
N LEU A 424 -27.15 -13.49 1.35
CA LEU A 424 -27.90 -14.58 0.73
C LEU A 424 -27.26 -15.93 1.08
N GLU A 425 -28.09 -16.97 1.20
CA GLU A 425 -27.65 -18.35 1.37
C GLU A 425 -27.39 -18.98 0.00
N ILE A 426 -26.19 -19.53 -0.20
CA ILE A 426 -25.84 -20.36 -1.36
C ILE A 426 -26.04 -21.82 -0.97
N SER A 427 -26.90 -22.53 -1.71
CA SER A 427 -27.19 -23.97 -1.47
C SER A 427 -26.11 -24.88 -2.09
N ASP A 428 -26.22 -26.18 -1.84
CA ASP A 428 -25.37 -27.23 -2.44
C ASP A 428 -25.75 -27.58 -3.90
N LYS A 429 -26.66 -26.80 -4.50
CA LYS A 429 -27.14 -26.97 -5.88
C LYS A 429 -26.98 -25.66 -6.63
N TRP A 430 -26.84 -25.78 -7.94
CA TRP A 430 -26.90 -24.62 -8.81
C TRP A 430 -28.28 -23.96 -8.70
N GLU A 431 -28.27 -22.69 -8.33
CA GLU A 431 -29.43 -21.80 -8.30
C GLU A 431 -29.10 -20.48 -8.94
N THR A 432 -30.10 -19.87 -9.60
CA THR A 432 -30.01 -18.55 -10.18
C THR A 432 -30.50 -17.50 -9.20
N TYR A 433 -29.65 -16.53 -8.89
CA TYR A 433 -29.95 -15.38 -8.03
C TYR A 433 -30.18 -14.15 -8.90
N THR A 434 -31.24 -13.37 -8.59
CA THR A 434 -31.58 -12.17 -9.35
C THR A 434 -32.01 -11.06 -8.41
N TYR A 435 -31.41 -9.88 -8.61
CA TYR A 435 -31.70 -8.67 -7.85
C TYR A 435 -31.90 -7.50 -8.81
N GLU A 436 -32.80 -6.58 -8.46
CA GLU A 436 -33.02 -5.34 -9.19
C GLU A 436 -32.88 -4.16 -8.24
N PHE A 437 -32.30 -3.06 -8.71
CA PHE A 437 -32.18 -1.84 -7.95
C PHE A 437 -32.22 -0.60 -8.84
N ASP A 438 -32.62 0.53 -8.26
CA ASP A 438 -32.63 1.83 -8.91
C ASP A 438 -31.34 2.56 -8.52
N MET A 439 -30.62 3.06 -9.54
CA MET A 439 -29.41 3.86 -9.33
C MET A 439 -29.79 5.31 -9.03
N THR A 440 -29.82 5.68 -7.77
CA THR A 440 -30.21 7.02 -7.30
C THR A 440 -29.03 7.98 -7.17
N GLU A 441 -27.85 7.42 -7.02
CA GLU A 441 -26.61 8.17 -6.87
C GLU A 441 -26.15 8.81 -8.19
N LYS A 442 -25.10 9.63 -8.15
CA LYS A 442 -24.50 10.22 -9.35
C LYS A 442 -23.92 9.16 -10.26
N THR A 443 -23.94 9.45 -11.55
CA THR A 443 -23.34 8.59 -12.57
C THR A 443 -21.86 8.30 -12.25
N ASP A 444 -21.51 7.03 -12.18
CA ASP A 444 -20.15 6.54 -11.96
C ASP A 444 -19.75 5.56 -13.08
N PRO A 445 -18.67 5.83 -13.85
CA PRO A 445 -18.17 4.90 -14.84
C PRO A 445 -17.47 3.65 -14.26
N ARG A 446 -17.17 3.65 -12.94
CA ARG A 446 -16.28 2.69 -12.29
C ARG A 446 -16.91 1.93 -11.12
N GLY A 447 -18.22 1.68 -11.17
CA GLY A 447 -18.88 0.82 -10.19
C GLY A 447 -18.25 -0.57 -10.13
N ARG A 448 -18.38 -1.23 -8.99
CA ARG A 448 -17.80 -2.54 -8.70
C ARG A 448 -18.84 -3.50 -8.13
N LEU A 449 -19.04 -4.65 -8.82
CA LEU A 449 -19.80 -5.77 -8.27
C LEU A 449 -18.91 -6.57 -7.34
N GLU A 450 -19.40 -6.92 -6.15
CA GLU A 450 -18.67 -7.63 -5.11
C GLU A 450 -19.41 -8.89 -4.65
N PHE A 451 -18.66 -9.97 -4.50
CA PHE A 451 -19.06 -11.20 -3.79
C PHE A 451 -18.14 -11.33 -2.58
N ASN A 452 -18.68 -11.12 -1.38
CA ASN A 452 -17.94 -11.10 -0.12
C ASN A 452 -18.21 -12.41 0.63
N LEU A 453 -17.17 -13.22 0.83
CA LEU A 453 -17.26 -14.56 1.40
C LEU A 453 -16.70 -14.62 2.83
N GLY A 454 -16.06 -13.54 3.32
CA GLY A 454 -15.43 -13.49 4.64
C GLY A 454 -16.42 -13.43 5.78
N HIS A 455 -15.98 -13.82 6.98
CA HIS A 455 -16.64 -13.64 8.28
C HIS A 455 -18.13 -14.07 8.31
N ARG A 456 -18.46 -15.23 7.71
CA ARG A 456 -19.82 -15.79 7.62
C ARG A 456 -19.97 -17.15 8.29
N GLY A 457 -18.97 -17.55 9.09
CA GLY A 457 -18.97 -18.82 9.84
C GLY A 457 -18.81 -20.06 8.97
N SER A 458 -18.29 -19.91 7.74
CA SER A 458 -18.08 -21.03 6.82
C SER A 458 -16.92 -20.77 5.85
N ILE A 459 -16.15 -21.80 5.58
CA ILE A 459 -15.10 -21.85 4.55
C ILE A 459 -15.50 -22.75 3.36
N ALA A 460 -16.77 -23.13 3.24
CA ALA A 460 -17.24 -23.97 2.13
C ALA A 460 -16.90 -23.33 0.79
N THR A 461 -16.41 -24.13 -0.17
CA THR A 461 -16.10 -23.70 -1.54
C THR A 461 -17.34 -23.18 -2.23
N VAL A 462 -17.24 -22.08 -2.96
CA VAL A 462 -18.32 -21.47 -3.75
C VAL A 462 -17.93 -21.46 -5.22
N ASP A 463 -18.82 -21.96 -6.07
CA ASP A 463 -18.74 -21.88 -7.51
C ASP A 463 -19.72 -20.83 -8.02
N ILE A 464 -19.28 -19.94 -8.91
CA ILE A 464 -20.09 -18.87 -9.50
C ILE A 464 -19.92 -18.89 -11.02
N THR A 465 -21.00 -18.65 -11.76
CA THR A 465 -20.99 -18.50 -13.22
C THR A 465 -22.17 -17.63 -13.69
N ASN A 466 -22.24 -17.36 -14.99
CA ASN A 466 -23.31 -16.60 -15.65
C ASN A 466 -23.61 -15.24 -15.00
N VAL A 467 -22.55 -14.54 -14.56
CA VAL A 467 -22.66 -13.24 -13.87
C VAL A 467 -23.01 -12.15 -14.88
N ARG A 468 -24.07 -11.43 -14.58
CA ARG A 468 -24.57 -10.34 -15.43
C ARG A 468 -24.93 -9.13 -14.57
N VAL A 469 -24.61 -7.95 -15.09
CA VAL A 469 -25.17 -6.67 -14.65
C VAL A 469 -25.71 -5.97 -15.89
N GLU A 470 -26.98 -5.69 -15.92
CA GLU A 470 -27.69 -5.15 -17.07
C GLU A 470 -28.47 -3.90 -16.68
N GLU A 471 -28.43 -2.86 -17.52
CA GLU A 471 -29.37 -1.74 -17.42
C GLU A 471 -30.73 -2.20 -18.00
N ILE A 472 -31.77 -2.08 -17.22
CA ILE A 472 -33.14 -2.49 -17.60
C ILE A 472 -34.05 -1.29 -17.66
N GLN A 473 -35.08 -1.38 -18.51
CA GLN A 473 -36.05 -0.29 -18.71
C GLN A 473 -37.11 -0.23 -17.60
#